data_09ef2360622e64c87c5be4a697f6f90b
#
_entry.id   09ef2360622e64c87c5be4a697f6f90b
#
_cell.length_a   1.000
_cell.length_b   1.000
_cell.length_c   1.000
_cell.angle_alpha   90.00
_cell.angle_beta   90.00
_cell.angle_gamma   90.00
#
_symmetry.space_group_name_H-M   'P 1'
#
loop_
_entity.id
_entity.type
_entity.pdbx_description
1 polymer ?
#
loop_
_entity_poly.entity_id
_entity_poly.type
_entity_poly.pdbx_seq_one_letter_code
_entity_poly.pdbx_strand_id
1 'polypeptide(L)'
;AKFNHYWPADVHLVGKEIVRFHTIIWGCMLMALGLDLPKKVYGHGWLIVDGAKMSKSVGNVVDPIALIEEFGADAIRYFLLREIALGQDGNISRDALIGRINSDLANDLGNLLHRTLSMAKKYRKGVITKGAGHTDFDAALETMATATVRDYTEQMDAMELSAAVKTVWALISRTNKYIDETAPWTLAKDEAKAAELDAVLYHLVETLHIVSVLITPFMPTTARRIHEQLGFASDFD
;
A
#
# COMPACT_ATOMS: atom_id res chain seq x y z
N ALA A 1 10.59 -15.68 -31.24
CA ALA A 1 10.85 -14.32 -30.71
C ALA A 1 10.12 -14.07 -29.37
N LYS A 2 8.80 -14.31 -29.25
CA LYS A 2 8.05 -14.08 -28.01
C LYS A 2 8.49 -14.99 -26.87
N PHE A 3 8.76 -16.26 -27.11
CA PHE A 3 9.23 -17.21 -26.10
C PHE A 3 10.49 -16.71 -25.38
N ASN A 4 11.53 -16.36 -26.12
CA ASN A 4 12.80 -15.88 -25.56
C ASN A 4 12.69 -14.52 -24.83
N HIS A 5 11.59 -13.79 -25.04
CA HIS A 5 11.33 -12.54 -24.33
C HIS A 5 10.66 -12.77 -22.96
N TYR A 6 9.75 -13.76 -22.89
CA TYR A 6 8.95 -14.01 -21.68
C TYR A 6 9.45 -15.21 -20.86
N TRP A 7 10.36 -16.02 -21.40
CA TRP A 7 10.93 -17.17 -20.70
C TRP A 7 12.44 -17.00 -20.47
N PRO A 8 12.98 -17.36 -19.30
CA PRO A 8 12.29 -17.97 -18.16
C PRO A 8 11.40 -16.98 -17.40
N ALA A 9 10.32 -17.49 -16.81
CA ALA A 9 9.44 -16.70 -15.96
C ALA A 9 10.18 -16.23 -14.70
N ASP A 10 9.98 -14.98 -14.31
CA ASP A 10 10.56 -14.45 -13.07
C ASP A 10 9.91 -15.08 -11.84
N VAL A 11 8.58 -15.22 -11.85
CA VAL A 11 7.84 -15.84 -10.75
C VAL A 11 6.70 -16.69 -11.30
N HIS A 12 6.58 -17.93 -10.81
CA HIS A 12 5.37 -18.73 -10.86
C HIS A 12 4.61 -18.55 -9.55
N LEU A 13 3.53 -17.78 -9.56
CA LEU A 13 2.65 -17.64 -8.41
C LEU A 13 1.53 -18.67 -8.50
N VAL A 14 1.48 -19.61 -7.55
CA VAL A 14 0.58 -20.77 -7.58
C VAL A 14 -0.04 -21.03 -6.21
N GLY A 15 -1.20 -21.68 -6.17
CA GLY A 15 -1.76 -22.17 -4.92
C GLY A 15 -0.89 -23.26 -4.29
N LYS A 16 -0.83 -23.32 -2.97
CA LYS A 16 0.03 -24.28 -2.25
C LYS A 16 -0.25 -25.75 -2.60
N GLU A 17 -1.47 -26.06 -3.03
CA GLU A 17 -1.88 -27.42 -3.42
C GLU A 17 -1.22 -27.91 -4.71
N ILE A 18 -0.77 -26.99 -5.58
CA ILE A 18 -0.13 -27.33 -6.86
C ILE A 18 1.37 -27.00 -6.89
N VAL A 19 1.95 -26.57 -5.76
CA VAL A 19 3.39 -26.27 -5.64
C VAL A 19 4.25 -27.45 -6.07
N ARG A 20 3.89 -28.68 -5.63
CA ARG A 20 4.62 -29.91 -6.00
C ARG A 20 4.70 -30.12 -7.51
N PHE A 21 3.63 -29.81 -8.23
CA PHE A 21 3.60 -29.95 -9.69
C PHE A 21 4.53 -28.92 -10.36
N HIS A 22 4.58 -27.69 -9.85
CA HIS A 22 5.38 -26.63 -10.44
C HIS A 22 6.84 -26.65 -10.03
N THR A 23 7.18 -27.18 -8.85
CA THR A 23 8.57 -27.26 -8.39
C THR A 23 9.26 -28.55 -8.83
N ILE A 24 8.56 -29.68 -8.88
CA ILE A 24 9.16 -30.99 -9.18
C ILE A 24 8.83 -31.38 -10.62
N ILE A 25 7.57 -31.65 -10.93
CA ILE A 25 7.18 -32.26 -12.21
C ILE A 25 7.47 -31.33 -13.37
N TRP A 26 7.02 -30.08 -13.29
CA TRP A 26 7.29 -29.06 -14.29
C TRP A 26 8.78 -28.77 -14.46
N GLY A 27 9.51 -28.67 -13.36
CA GLY A 27 10.96 -28.52 -13.38
C GLY A 27 11.66 -29.67 -14.13
N CYS A 28 11.29 -30.92 -13.83
CA CYS A 28 11.84 -32.10 -14.56
C CYS A 28 11.50 -32.06 -16.05
N MET A 29 10.29 -31.64 -16.43
CA MET A 29 9.90 -31.53 -17.85
C MET A 29 10.73 -30.48 -18.57
N LEU A 30 10.94 -29.31 -17.98
CA LEU A 30 11.77 -28.25 -18.55
C LEU A 30 13.22 -28.71 -18.74
N MET A 31 13.79 -29.36 -17.70
CA MET A 31 15.14 -29.90 -17.79
C MET A 31 15.27 -30.98 -18.90
N ALA A 32 14.28 -31.85 -19.03
CA ALA A 32 14.27 -32.87 -20.10
C ALA A 32 14.17 -32.24 -21.50
N LEU A 33 13.58 -31.06 -21.64
CA LEU A 33 13.49 -30.29 -22.89
C LEU A 33 14.70 -29.37 -23.12
N GLY A 34 15.65 -29.30 -22.20
CA GLY A 34 16.79 -28.39 -22.28
C GLY A 34 16.41 -26.92 -22.14
N LEU A 35 15.32 -26.64 -21.43
CA LEU A 35 14.83 -25.28 -21.20
C LEU A 35 15.21 -24.79 -19.79
N ASP A 36 15.42 -23.48 -19.67
CA ASP A 36 15.68 -22.84 -18.38
C ASP A 36 14.52 -23.03 -17.41
N LEU A 37 14.84 -23.07 -16.13
CA LEU A 37 13.83 -23.12 -15.06
C LEU A 37 13.31 -21.72 -14.75
N PRO A 38 12.05 -21.57 -14.24
CA PRO A 38 11.59 -20.31 -13.68
C PRO A 38 12.49 -19.86 -12.53
N LYS A 39 12.71 -18.55 -12.39
CA LYS A 39 13.61 -18.01 -11.36
C LYS A 39 13.09 -18.24 -9.93
N LYS A 40 11.77 -18.21 -9.75
CA LYS A 40 11.09 -18.41 -8.46
C LYS A 40 9.75 -19.12 -8.66
N VAL A 41 9.42 -20.06 -7.77
CA VAL A 41 8.05 -20.59 -7.62
C VAL A 41 7.56 -20.19 -6.23
N TYR A 42 6.44 -19.48 -6.16
CA TYR A 42 5.86 -18.99 -4.94
C TYR A 42 4.47 -19.58 -4.71
N GLY A 43 4.31 -20.32 -3.59
CA GLY A 43 3.03 -20.92 -3.21
C GLY A 43 2.26 -20.02 -2.26
N HIS A 44 1.07 -19.54 -2.65
CA HIS A 44 0.18 -18.84 -1.73
C HIS A 44 -0.73 -19.82 -0.97
N GLY A 45 -1.17 -19.41 0.23
CA GLY A 45 -2.09 -20.17 1.08
C GLY A 45 -3.54 -20.15 0.57
N TRP A 46 -4.39 -20.86 1.26
CA TRP A 46 -5.82 -20.86 0.98
C TRP A 46 -6.51 -19.65 1.58
N LEU A 47 -7.57 -19.23 0.90
CA LEU A 47 -8.55 -18.30 1.48
C LEU A 47 -9.61 -19.14 2.18
N ILE A 48 -9.75 -18.93 3.47
CA ILE A 48 -10.79 -19.53 4.32
C ILE A 48 -11.80 -18.47 4.72
N VAL A 49 -13.04 -18.83 4.88
CA VAL A 49 -14.13 -17.94 5.25
C VAL A 49 -14.70 -18.39 6.59
N ASP A 50 -14.71 -17.47 7.56
CA ASP A 50 -15.18 -17.74 8.93
C ASP A 50 -14.59 -19.01 9.54
N GLY A 51 -13.27 -19.22 9.31
CA GLY A 51 -12.53 -20.36 9.83
C GLY A 51 -12.72 -21.67 9.07
N ALA A 52 -13.52 -21.68 7.99
CA ALA A 52 -13.77 -22.88 7.19
C ALA A 52 -13.26 -22.74 5.75
N LYS A 53 -12.78 -23.83 5.15
CA LYS A 53 -12.39 -23.85 3.74
C LYS A 53 -13.62 -23.50 2.88
N MET A 54 -13.43 -22.59 1.91
CA MET A 54 -14.47 -22.26 0.94
C MET A 54 -14.88 -23.53 0.16
N SER A 55 -16.18 -23.79 0.12
CA SER A 55 -16.74 -24.90 -0.62
C SER A 55 -18.13 -24.57 -1.15
N LYS A 56 -18.38 -24.90 -2.44
CA LYS A 56 -19.69 -24.72 -3.06
C LYS A 56 -20.78 -25.51 -2.34
N SER A 57 -20.45 -26.68 -1.79
CA SER A 57 -21.38 -27.53 -1.05
C SER A 57 -21.75 -26.97 0.33
N VAL A 58 -20.89 -26.19 0.94
CA VAL A 58 -21.13 -25.51 2.22
C VAL A 58 -21.83 -24.17 2.04
N GLY A 59 -21.79 -23.60 0.83
CA GLY A 59 -22.42 -22.31 0.52
C GLY A 59 -21.68 -21.09 1.07
N ASN A 60 -20.43 -21.26 1.52
CA ASN A 60 -19.59 -20.20 2.07
C ASN A 60 -18.62 -19.59 1.05
N VAL A 61 -18.92 -19.70 -0.23
CA VAL A 61 -18.12 -19.09 -1.30
C VAL A 61 -18.36 -17.59 -1.33
N VAL A 62 -17.31 -16.82 -1.13
CA VAL A 62 -17.35 -15.37 -1.27
C VAL A 62 -17.28 -15.01 -2.75
N ASP A 63 -18.27 -14.27 -3.23
CA ASP A 63 -18.26 -13.70 -4.57
C ASP A 63 -17.43 -12.41 -4.58
N PRO A 64 -16.26 -12.40 -5.23
CA PRO A 64 -15.42 -11.22 -5.26
C PRO A 64 -16.05 -10.06 -6.02
N ILE A 65 -16.94 -10.33 -7.00
CA ILE A 65 -17.60 -9.28 -7.76
C ILE A 65 -18.58 -8.53 -6.87
N ALA A 66 -19.40 -9.24 -6.10
CA ALA A 66 -20.31 -8.62 -5.15
C ALA A 66 -19.58 -7.76 -4.10
N LEU A 67 -18.43 -8.23 -3.60
CA LEU A 67 -17.61 -7.44 -2.69
C LEU A 67 -17.03 -6.18 -3.36
N ILE A 68 -16.61 -6.29 -4.62
CA ILE A 68 -16.08 -5.15 -5.38
C ILE A 68 -17.17 -4.11 -5.67
N GLU A 69 -18.38 -4.56 -5.98
CA GLU A 69 -19.53 -3.67 -6.20
C GLU A 69 -19.90 -2.90 -4.92
N GLU A 70 -19.79 -3.54 -3.76
CA GLU A 70 -20.12 -2.92 -2.47
C GLU A 70 -19.02 -2.02 -1.91
N PHE A 71 -17.76 -2.48 -1.91
CA PHE A 71 -16.65 -1.82 -1.22
C PHE A 71 -15.63 -1.15 -2.15
N GLY A 72 -15.70 -1.43 -3.45
CA GLY A 72 -14.71 -1.00 -4.43
C GLY A 72 -13.49 -1.93 -4.50
N ALA A 73 -12.91 -2.02 -5.70
CA ALA A 73 -11.78 -2.92 -5.97
C ALA A 73 -10.55 -2.64 -5.11
N ASP A 74 -10.21 -1.36 -4.91
CA ASP A 74 -9.03 -0.97 -4.13
C ASP A 74 -9.12 -1.40 -2.66
N ALA A 75 -10.30 -1.29 -2.05
CA ALA A 75 -10.52 -1.72 -0.67
C ALA A 75 -10.35 -3.24 -0.50
N ILE A 76 -10.87 -4.02 -1.46
CA ILE A 76 -10.73 -5.49 -1.46
C ILE A 76 -9.27 -5.88 -1.68
N ARG A 77 -8.58 -5.27 -2.65
CA ARG A 77 -7.16 -5.51 -2.91
C ARG A 77 -6.31 -5.20 -1.67
N TYR A 78 -6.55 -4.03 -1.07
CA TYR A 78 -5.87 -3.62 0.17
C TYR A 78 -6.07 -4.65 1.28
N PHE A 79 -7.33 -5.02 1.56
CA PHE A 79 -7.66 -5.97 2.61
C PHE A 79 -6.94 -7.31 2.42
N LEU A 80 -7.02 -7.90 1.23
CA LEU A 80 -6.41 -9.20 0.95
C LEU A 80 -4.89 -9.15 1.10
N LEU A 81 -4.23 -8.13 0.57
CA LEU A 81 -2.78 -8.02 0.58
C LEU A 81 -2.23 -7.55 1.94
N ARG A 82 -3.05 -6.86 2.72
CA ARG A 82 -2.69 -6.38 4.08
C ARG A 82 -2.89 -7.44 5.15
N GLU A 83 -4.02 -8.13 5.10
CA GLU A 83 -4.42 -9.09 6.15
C GLU A 83 -3.75 -10.44 5.98
N ILE A 84 -3.60 -10.88 4.74
CA ILE A 84 -3.12 -12.22 4.43
C ILE A 84 -1.65 -12.15 4.02
N ALA A 85 -0.77 -12.63 4.89
CA ALA A 85 0.63 -12.80 4.52
C ALA A 85 0.72 -13.86 3.41
N LEU A 86 1.39 -13.51 2.31
CA LEU A 86 1.58 -14.41 1.18
C LEU A 86 2.28 -15.68 1.67
N GLY A 87 1.77 -16.87 1.29
CA GLY A 87 2.26 -18.17 1.80
C GLY A 87 1.52 -18.69 3.04
N GLN A 88 0.75 -17.88 3.72
CA GLN A 88 -0.11 -18.27 4.84
C GLN A 88 -1.55 -18.46 4.38
N ASP A 89 -2.32 -19.28 5.11
CA ASP A 89 -3.78 -19.33 4.92
C ASP A 89 -4.40 -18.07 5.51
N GLY A 90 -5.32 -17.47 4.76
CA GLY A 90 -5.97 -16.22 5.15
C GLY A 90 -7.44 -16.40 5.47
N ASN A 91 -7.88 -15.92 6.63
CA ASN A 91 -9.29 -15.91 6.98
C ASN A 91 -9.94 -14.60 6.51
N ILE A 92 -10.97 -14.72 5.69
CA ILE A 92 -11.77 -13.60 5.21
C ILE A 92 -13.05 -13.56 6.04
N SER A 93 -13.30 -12.45 6.70
CA SER A 93 -14.60 -12.13 7.28
C SER A 93 -15.05 -10.73 6.89
N ARG A 94 -16.36 -10.54 6.77
CA ARG A 94 -16.93 -9.23 6.45
C ARG A 94 -16.60 -8.19 7.50
N ASP A 95 -16.64 -8.58 8.78
CA ASP A 95 -16.35 -7.67 9.89
C ASP A 95 -14.87 -7.22 9.88
N ALA A 96 -13.95 -8.15 9.57
CA ALA A 96 -12.54 -7.80 9.43
C ALA A 96 -12.31 -6.83 8.25
N LEU A 97 -12.98 -7.05 7.11
CA LEU A 97 -12.93 -6.15 5.96
C LEU A 97 -13.44 -4.74 6.33
N ILE A 98 -14.62 -4.64 6.93
CA ILE A 98 -15.19 -3.36 7.36
C ILE A 98 -14.29 -2.69 8.40
N GLY A 99 -13.76 -3.46 9.35
CA GLY A 99 -12.82 -2.97 10.34
C GLY A 99 -11.58 -2.33 9.70
N ARG A 100 -10.98 -2.99 8.70
CA ARG A 100 -9.82 -2.45 7.98
C ARG A 100 -10.16 -1.23 7.13
N ILE A 101 -11.30 -1.21 6.46
CA ILE A 101 -11.74 -0.03 5.71
C ILE A 101 -11.86 1.17 6.65
N ASN A 102 -12.50 1.00 7.79
CA ASN A 102 -12.71 2.09 8.73
C ASN A 102 -11.42 2.54 9.43
N SER A 103 -10.61 1.60 9.95
CA SER A 103 -9.38 1.96 10.67
C SER A 103 -8.32 2.51 9.73
N ASP A 104 -7.96 1.72 8.73
CA ASP A 104 -6.77 1.98 7.93
C ASP A 104 -7.06 2.96 6.79
N LEU A 105 -8.15 2.75 6.03
CA LEU A 105 -8.42 3.58 4.85
C LEU A 105 -9.11 4.90 5.21
N ALA A 106 -10.12 4.86 6.06
CA ALA A 106 -10.84 6.08 6.43
C ALA A 106 -10.11 6.89 7.52
N ASN A 107 -9.81 6.27 8.67
CA ASN A 107 -9.30 7.00 9.83
C ASN A 107 -7.80 7.29 9.74
N ASP A 108 -6.98 6.45 9.10
CA ASP A 108 -5.56 6.73 8.95
C ASP A 108 -5.28 7.52 7.66
N LEU A 109 -5.38 6.88 6.49
CA LEU A 109 -5.03 7.49 5.20
C LEU A 109 -5.99 8.63 4.80
N GLY A 110 -7.29 8.37 4.88
CA GLY A 110 -8.32 9.35 4.50
C GLY A 110 -8.28 10.60 5.39
N ASN A 111 -8.12 10.41 6.70
CA ASN A 111 -7.99 11.52 7.65
C ASN A 111 -6.70 12.33 7.41
N LEU A 112 -5.56 11.66 7.17
CA LEU A 112 -4.30 12.33 6.86
C LEU A 112 -4.45 13.22 5.60
N LEU A 113 -4.98 12.66 4.51
CA LEU A 113 -5.22 13.39 3.27
C LEU A 113 -6.16 14.59 3.50
N HIS A 114 -7.30 14.35 4.14
CA HIS A 114 -8.30 15.39 4.40
C HIS A 114 -7.73 16.53 5.26
N ARG A 115 -7.04 16.23 6.35
CA ARG A 115 -6.41 17.23 7.24
C ARG A 115 -5.36 18.04 6.47
N THR A 116 -4.49 17.38 5.71
CA THR A 116 -3.43 18.05 4.94
C THR A 116 -4.02 19.01 3.91
N LEU A 117 -4.94 18.54 3.07
CA LEU A 117 -5.56 19.39 2.04
C LEU A 117 -6.38 20.55 2.65
N SER A 118 -7.09 20.31 3.74
CA SER A 118 -7.84 21.34 4.44
C SER A 118 -6.92 22.43 5.01
N MET A 119 -5.79 22.07 5.60
CA MET A 119 -4.79 23.01 6.12
C MET A 119 -4.06 23.74 4.98
N ALA A 120 -3.67 23.05 3.92
CA ALA A 120 -3.06 23.64 2.74
C ALA A 120 -3.98 24.72 2.13
N LYS A 121 -5.26 24.39 1.94
CA LYS A 121 -6.26 25.34 1.43
C LYS A 121 -6.48 26.51 2.37
N LYS A 122 -6.66 26.25 3.66
CA LYS A 122 -6.97 27.27 4.67
C LYS A 122 -5.83 28.24 4.89
N TYR A 123 -4.59 27.78 4.98
CA TYR A 123 -3.46 28.59 5.40
C TYR A 123 -2.62 29.11 4.23
N ARG A 124 -2.64 28.41 3.08
CA ARG A 124 -1.79 28.75 1.91
C ARG A 124 -2.57 28.78 0.59
N LYS A 125 -3.90 28.80 0.64
CA LYS A 125 -4.79 28.86 -0.55
C LYS A 125 -4.52 27.72 -1.55
N GLY A 126 -4.02 26.59 -1.06
CA GLY A 126 -3.68 25.41 -1.87
C GLY A 126 -2.30 25.47 -2.55
N VAL A 127 -1.49 26.48 -2.31
CA VAL A 127 -0.14 26.58 -2.88
C VAL A 127 0.89 26.25 -1.79
N ILE A 128 1.57 25.14 -1.96
CA ILE A 128 2.61 24.67 -1.04
C ILE A 128 3.97 24.75 -1.73
N THR A 129 4.91 25.38 -1.06
CA THR A 129 6.31 25.51 -1.53
C THR A 129 7.24 25.03 -0.45
N LYS A 130 8.39 24.49 -0.86
CA LYS A 130 9.46 24.18 0.08
C LYS A 130 10.00 25.46 0.66
N GLY A 131 9.67 25.73 1.93
CA GLY A 131 10.18 26.88 2.68
C GLY A 131 11.57 26.62 3.29
N ALA A 132 12.15 27.66 3.89
CA ALA A 132 13.38 27.58 4.68
C ALA A 132 13.12 27.26 6.16
N GLY A 133 11.85 27.13 6.55
CA GLY A 133 11.46 26.83 7.93
C GLY A 133 11.80 25.40 8.31
N HIS A 134 11.80 25.18 9.63
CA HIS A 134 12.17 23.89 10.20
C HIS A 134 11.51 23.74 11.58
N THR A 135 11.12 22.51 11.91
CA THR A 135 10.65 22.11 13.25
C THR A 135 11.51 20.98 13.80
N ASP A 136 11.52 20.79 15.11
CA ASP A 136 12.27 19.71 15.79
C ASP A 136 11.80 18.30 15.37
N PHE A 137 10.64 18.20 14.75
CA PHE A 137 10.02 16.92 14.35
C PHE A 137 10.30 16.50 12.90
N ASP A 138 10.82 17.42 12.06
CA ASP A 138 10.99 17.20 10.63
C ASP A 138 11.98 16.09 10.33
N ALA A 139 13.17 16.12 10.95
CA ALA A 139 14.23 15.15 10.73
C ALA A 139 13.81 13.70 11.03
N ALA A 140 12.96 13.50 12.04
CA ALA A 140 12.43 12.18 12.37
C ALA A 140 11.46 11.67 11.31
N LEU A 141 10.61 12.54 10.73
CA LEU A 141 9.68 12.19 9.65
C LEU A 141 10.44 11.90 8.35
N GLU A 142 11.41 12.74 7.97
CA GLU A 142 12.25 12.54 6.78
C GLU A 142 13.04 11.22 6.85
N THR A 143 13.65 10.94 8.02
CA THR A 143 14.37 9.67 8.26
C THR A 143 13.44 8.48 8.08
N MET A 144 12.23 8.54 8.64
CA MET A 144 11.27 7.46 8.51
C MET A 144 10.77 7.32 7.08
N ALA A 145 10.51 8.41 6.36
CA ALA A 145 10.08 8.35 4.96
C ALA A 145 11.14 7.66 4.09
N THR A 146 12.42 8.04 4.27
CA THR A 146 13.53 7.41 3.54
C THR A 146 13.68 5.92 3.87
N ALA A 147 13.60 5.56 5.16
CA ALA A 147 13.63 4.16 5.58
C ALA A 147 12.45 3.36 5.03
N THR A 148 11.25 3.96 5.02
CA THR A 148 10.04 3.35 4.46
C THR A 148 10.24 2.96 2.99
N VAL A 149 10.80 3.83 2.16
CA VAL A 149 11.02 3.53 0.72
C VAL A 149 11.98 2.35 0.57
N ARG A 150 13.09 2.33 1.33
CA ARG A 150 14.07 1.24 1.30
C ARG A 150 13.43 -0.08 1.74
N ASP A 151 12.84 -0.10 2.92
CA ASP A 151 12.29 -1.32 3.54
C ASP A 151 11.12 -1.88 2.71
N TYR A 152 10.27 -1.00 2.16
CA TYR A 152 9.22 -1.35 1.22
C TYR A 152 9.77 -2.04 -0.03
N THR A 153 10.82 -1.49 -0.64
CA THR A 153 11.43 -2.06 -1.86
C THR A 153 11.98 -3.45 -1.58
N GLU A 154 12.73 -3.62 -0.49
CA GLU A 154 13.27 -4.93 -0.07
C GLU A 154 12.14 -5.95 0.17
N GLN A 155 11.06 -5.54 0.85
CA GLN A 155 9.91 -6.41 1.12
C GLN A 155 9.14 -6.78 -0.15
N MET A 156 8.98 -5.86 -1.09
CA MET A 156 8.34 -6.14 -2.38
C MET A 156 9.16 -7.13 -3.22
N ASP A 157 10.48 -6.97 -3.28
CA ASP A 157 11.39 -7.88 -3.98
C ASP A 157 11.40 -9.28 -3.34
N ALA A 158 11.22 -9.35 -2.01
CA ALA A 158 11.07 -10.59 -1.27
C ALA A 158 9.67 -11.22 -1.40
N MET A 159 8.71 -10.57 -2.05
CA MET A 159 7.29 -10.98 -2.11
C MET A 159 6.58 -10.92 -0.75
N GLU A 160 7.07 -10.11 0.18
CA GLU A 160 6.46 -9.90 1.51
C GLU A 160 5.43 -8.77 1.48
N LEU A 161 4.41 -8.91 0.62
CA LEU A 161 3.45 -7.86 0.28
C LEU A 161 2.73 -7.28 1.52
N SER A 162 2.34 -8.16 2.46
CA SER A 162 1.68 -7.70 3.70
C SER A 162 2.63 -6.87 4.58
N ALA A 163 3.92 -7.19 4.64
CA ALA A 163 4.92 -6.41 5.35
C ALA A 163 5.11 -5.04 4.67
N ALA A 164 5.24 -5.02 3.35
CA ALA A 164 5.38 -3.80 2.57
C ALA A 164 4.22 -2.80 2.82
N VAL A 165 2.97 -3.29 2.81
CA VAL A 165 1.80 -2.46 3.15
C VAL A 165 1.89 -1.94 4.58
N LYS A 166 2.28 -2.78 5.56
CA LYS A 166 2.43 -2.38 6.97
C LYS A 166 3.48 -1.28 7.15
N THR A 167 4.57 -1.37 6.41
CA THR A 167 5.64 -0.36 6.42
C THR A 167 5.11 1.00 5.94
N VAL A 168 4.30 1.04 4.89
CA VAL A 168 3.65 2.28 4.43
C VAL A 168 2.68 2.83 5.49
N TRP A 169 1.87 1.97 6.12
CA TRP A 169 0.92 2.41 7.16
C TRP A 169 1.61 2.93 8.41
N ALA A 170 2.79 2.41 8.75
CA ALA A 170 3.61 2.99 9.83
C ALA A 170 4.02 4.44 9.51
N LEU A 171 4.37 4.74 8.26
CA LEU A 171 4.65 6.12 7.83
C LEU A 171 3.40 7.01 7.91
N ILE A 172 2.25 6.52 7.47
CA ILE A 172 0.96 7.24 7.56
C ILE A 172 0.66 7.59 9.04
N SER A 173 0.75 6.61 9.93
CA SER A 173 0.52 6.81 11.37
C SER A 173 1.52 7.82 11.98
N ARG A 174 2.81 7.73 11.62
CA ARG A 174 3.83 8.71 12.03
C ARG A 174 3.50 10.11 11.55
N THR A 175 3.00 10.23 10.32
CA THR A 175 2.64 11.53 9.73
C THR A 175 1.41 12.13 10.40
N ASN A 176 0.40 11.31 10.75
CA ASN A 176 -0.72 11.78 11.56
C ASN A 176 -0.25 12.31 12.92
N LYS A 177 0.68 11.60 13.58
CA LYS A 177 1.29 12.06 14.84
C LYS A 177 2.09 13.36 14.67
N TYR A 178 2.80 13.51 13.55
CA TYR A 178 3.55 14.73 13.22
C TYR A 178 2.63 15.97 13.13
N ILE A 179 1.41 15.82 12.60
CA ILE A 179 0.41 16.91 12.61
C ILE A 179 0.08 17.34 14.05
N ASP A 180 -0.07 16.37 14.96
CA ASP A 180 -0.44 16.66 16.34
C ASP A 180 0.74 17.27 17.13
N GLU A 181 1.96 16.82 16.88
CA GLU A 181 3.20 17.33 17.49
C GLU A 181 3.52 18.76 17.04
N THR A 182 3.38 19.05 15.75
CA THR A 182 3.69 20.38 15.17
C THR A 182 2.56 21.38 15.34
N ALA A 183 1.33 20.92 15.60
CA ALA A 183 0.13 21.72 15.81
C ALA A 183 0.00 22.90 14.81
N PRO A 184 -0.15 22.65 13.49
CA PRO A 184 -0.12 23.70 12.45
C PRO A 184 -1.15 24.82 12.66
N TRP A 185 -2.26 24.51 13.34
CA TRP A 185 -3.28 25.49 13.72
C TRP A 185 -2.80 26.49 14.76
N THR A 186 -1.76 26.16 15.51
CA THR A 186 -1.10 27.08 16.45
C THR A 186 -0.07 27.94 15.73
N LEU A 187 0.75 27.32 14.86
CA LEU A 187 1.73 28.03 14.02
C LEU A 187 1.03 29.07 13.14
N ALA A 188 -0.13 28.77 12.61
CA ALA A 188 -0.90 29.69 11.75
C ALA A 188 -1.42 30.95 12.43
N LYS A 189 -1.36 31.04 13.77
CA LYS A 189 -1.78 32.24 14.53
C LYS A 189 -0.65 33.24 14.74
N ASP A 190 0.59 32.85 14.47
CA ASP A 190 1.79 33.64 14.71
C ASP A 190 2.52 33.88 13.37
N GLU A 191 2.55 35.11 12.90
CA GLU A 191 3.23 35.48 11.65
C GLU A 191 4.72 35.20 11.69
N ALA A 192 5.36 35.26 12.87
CA ALA A 192 6.78 34.94 13.03
C ALA A 192 7.07 33.46 12.75
N LYS A 193 6.07 32.57 12.85
CA LYS A 193 6.14 31.15 12.59
C LYS A 193 5.66 30.71 11.21
N ALA A 194 5.47 31.66 10.30
CA ALA A 194 5.00 31.38 8.95
C ALA A 194 5.91 30.39 8.19
N ALA A 195 7.25 30.50 8.37
CA ALA A 195 8.21 29.61 7.75
C ALA A 195 8.15 28.17 8.31
N GLU A 196 7.93 28.02 9.63
CA GLU A 196 7.73 26.70 10.26
C GLU A 196 6.44 26.05 9.73
N LEU A 197 5.36 26.83 9.60
CA LEU A 197 4.10 26.33 9.03
C LEU A 197 4.28 25.87 7.58
N ASP A 198 5.04 26.58 6.76
CA ASP A 198 5.35 26.21 5.38
C ASP A 198 6.11 24.88 5.33
N ALA A 199 7.11 24.70 6.19
CA ALA A 199 7.85 23.46 6.30
C ALA A 199 6.92 22.28 6.68
N VAL A 200 6.07 22.46 7.68
CA VAL A 200 5.11 21.43 8.10
C VAL A 200 4.18 21.03 6.95
N LEU A 201 3.57 21.99 6.26
CA LEU A 201 2.67 21.71 5.16
C LEU A 201 3.39 21.04 3.99
N TYR A 202 4.63 21.44 3.70
CA TYR A 202 5.46 20.78 2.69
C TYR A 202 5.73 19.31 3.04
N HIS A 203 6.18 19.00 4.26
CA HIS A 203 6.44 17.64 4.69
C HIS A 203 5.19 16.74 4.64
N LEU A 204 4.02 17.29 4.97
CA LEU A 204 2.75 16.55 4.88
C LEU A 204 2.40 16.19 3.42
N VAL A 205 2.54 17.15 2.50
CA VAL A 205 2.26 16.93 1.07
C VAL A 205 3.28 15.97 0.48
N GLU A 206 4.57 16.14 0.78
CA GLU A 206 5.64 15.26 0.30
C GLU A 206 5.46 13.82 0.80
N THR A 207 5.12 13.64 2.07
CA THR A 207 4.85 12.30 2.63
C THR A 207 3.65 11.65 1.95
N LEU A 208 2.55 12.40 1.71
CA LEU A 208 1.39 11.88 0.98
C LEU A 208 1.73 11.54 -0.47
N HIS A 209 2.62 12.29 -1.10
CA HIS A 209 3.15 11.96 -2.43
C HIS A 209 3.87 10.61 -2.41
N ILE A 210 4.84 10.43 -1.50
CA ILE A 210 5.56 9.16 -1.31
C ILE A 210 4.57 8.01 -1.06
N VAL A 211 3.65 8.19 -0.13
CA VAL A 211 2.61 7.18 0.18
C VAL A 211 1.80 6.82 -1.06
N SER A 212 1.37 7.81 -1.84
CA SER A 212 0.55 7.56 -3.05
C SER A 212 1.30 6.72 -4.10
N VAL A 213 2.61 6.93 -4.27
CA VAL A 213 3.45 6.11 -5.14
C VAL A 213 3.53 4.68 -4.60
N LEU A 214 3.84 4.51 -3.32
CA LEU A 214 4.05 3.19 -2.70
C LEU A 214 2.77 2.34 -2.64
N ILE A 215 1.59 2.95 -2.53
CA ILE A 215 0.32 2.21 -2.54
C ILE A 215 -0.22 1.88 -3.94
N THR A 216 0.40 2.38 -5.02
CA THR A 216 -0.07 2.16 -6.40
C THR A 216 -0.27 0.68 -6.75
N PRO A 217 0.64 -0.25 -6.42
CA PRO A 217 0.44 -1.67 -6.72
C PRO A 217 -0.74 -2.29 -5.97
N PHE A 218 -1.14 -1.72 -4.84
CA PHE A 218 -2.21 -2.22 -3.98
C PHE A 218 -3.56 -1.56 -4.30
N MET A 219 -3.56 -0.24 -4.46
CA MET A 219 -4.77 0.58 -4.64
C MET A 219 -4.58 1.62 -5.76
N PRO A 220 -4.51 1.17 -7.03
CA PRO A 220 -4.15 2.04 -8.15
C PRO A 220 -5.10 3.22 -8.36
N THR A 221 -6.40 3.03 -8.16
CA THR A 221 -7.40 4.10 -8.31
C THR A 221 -7.28 5.13 -7.19
N THR A 222 -7.05 4.69 -5.96
CA THR A 222 -6.88 5.56 -4.79
C THR A 222 -5.57 6.35 -4.92
N ALA A 223 -4.48 5.71 -5.31
CA ALA A 223 -3.20 6.36 -5.56
C ALA A 223 -3.31 7.51 -6.57
N ARG A 224 -3.94 7.25 -7.71
CA ARG A 224 -4.18 8.26 -8.75
C ARG A 224 -5.00 9.44 -8.20
N ARG A 225 -6.09 9.17 -7.48
CA ARG A 225 -6.93 10.21 -6.89
C ARG A 225 -6.20 11.07 -5.85
N ILE A 226 -5.29 10.49 -5.08
CA ILE A 226 -4.44 11.25 -4.15
C ILE A 226 -3.51 12.18 -4.93
N HIS A 227 -2.84 11.69 -5.97
CA HIS A 227 -1.99 12.50 -6.85
C HIS A 227 -2.73 13.68 -7.47
N GLU A 228 -3.92 13.43 -8.03
CA GLU A 228 -4.78 14.47 -8.61
C GLU A 228 -5.15 15.55 -7.58
N GLN A 229 -5.50 15.14 -6.35
CA GLN A 229 -5.87 16.06 -5.28
C GLN A 229 -4.68 16.86 -4.75
N LEU A 230 -3.47 16.30 -4.80
CA LEU A 230 -2.24 16.99 -4.43
C LEU A 230 -1.70 17.90 -5.55
N GLY A 231 -2.29 17.84 -6.76
CA GLY A 231 -1.89 18.65 -7.91
C GLY A 231 -0.63 18.18 -8.62
N PHE A 232 -0.21 16.92 -8.40
CA PHE A 232 0.87 16.31 -9.16
C PHE A 232 0.36 15.83 -10.53
N ALA A 233 1.21 15.91 -11.55
CA ALA A 233 0.90 15.33 -12.86
C ALA A 233 0.78 13.81 -12.72
N SER A 234 -0.23 13.22 -13.36
CA SER A 234 -0.46 11.78 -13.33
C SER A 234 0.41 11.06 -14.35
N ASP A 235 1.68 10.88 -14.06
CA ASP A 235 2.58 10.01 -14.85
C ASP A 235 2.51 8.55 -14.34
N PHE A 236 1.29 8.04 -14.15
CA PHE A 236 1.05 6.65 -13.77
C PHE A 236 0.71 5.73 -14.95
N ASP A 237 0.92 6.17 -16.19
CA ASP A 237 0.67 5.39 -17.42
C ASP A 237 1.92 4.64 -17.90
#